data_791a942b625430398860a129c5ede4b2
#
_entry.id   791a942b625430398860a129c5ede4b2
#
_cell.length_a   1.000
_cell.length_b   1.000
_cell.length_c   1.000
_cell.angle_alpha   90.00
_cell.angle_beta   90.00
_cell.angle_gamma   90.00
#
_symmetry.space_group_name_H-M   'P 1'
#
loop_
_entity.id
_entity.type
_entity.pdbx_description
1 polymer ?
#
loop_
_entity_poly.entity_id
_entity_poly.type
_entity_poly.pdbx_seq_one_letter_code
_entity_poly.pdbx_strand_id
1 'polypeptide(L)'
;MGPVEWLLLFTLSVLWGGSFLFAKMAVTHVPPLVVVWARVLIAASLLLALLPAFGVKLPRDGRFWRDVAIMGVLNNVIPFALIFWGQVHIGAGLASILNATVPFFTVLLAHLLTGDERLSGGKLVGLAIGIAGVTAMIGPDALEGLGGATLAQFAILGAALSYGFANIFGRRFKARPPMALAAGQLSMSTLILTPVILATQVPWGFLGALAMPPMQAVGAILALAVLSTALAYVIFFRILGKAGATNIALVTFLVPASGVLLGALVLGERLEARQLLGLAAILCGLAAIDGRLLRRLGLTRPA
;
A
#
# COMPACT_ATOMS: atom_id res chain seq x y z
N MET A 1 -23.30 1.91 -5.83
CA MET A 1 -22.44 3.09 -5.98
C MET A 1 -23.01 3.98 -7.06
N GLY A 2 -23.17 5.28 -6.76
CA GLY A 2 -23.55 6.28 -7.76
C GLY A 2 -22.34 6.75 -8.60
N PRO A 3 -22.56 7.63 -9.58
CA PRO A 3 -21.47 8.13 -10.43
C PRO A 3 -20.34 8.82 -9.66
N VAL A 4 -20.68 9.52 -8.59
CA VAL A 4 -19.69 10.24 -7.74
C VAL A 4 -18.78 9.25 -7.01
N GLU A 5 -19.33 8.17 -6.44
CA GLU A 5 -18.55 7.15 -5.74
C GLU A 5 -17.61 6.41 -6.72
N TRP A 6 -18.05 6.16 -7.95
CA TRP A 6 -17.19 5.61 -9.00
C TRP A 6 -16.05 6.55 -9.39
N LEU A 7 -16.35 7.84 -9.59
CA LEU A 7 -15.31 8.85 -9.88
C LEU A 7 -14.27 8.93 -8.75
N LEU A 8 -14.74 8.97 -7.50
CA LEU A 8 -13.83 8.97 -6.34
C LEU A 8 -13.00 7.69 -6.25
N LEU A 9 -13.56 6.53 -6.59
CA LEU A 9 -12.84 5.25 -6.60
C LEU A 9 -11.73 5.23 -7.67
N PHE A 10 -12.04 5.69 -8.88
CA PHE A 10 -11.04 5.84 -9.94
C PHE A 10 -9.95 6.86 -9.56
N THR A 11 -10.33 8.01 -9.01
CA THR A 11 -9.37 8.99 -8.50
C THR A 11 -8.46 8.37 -7.45
N LEU A 12 -9.02 7.67 -6.47
CA LEU A 12 -8.25 6.98 -5.42
C LEU A 12 -7.28 5.96 -6.02
N SER A 13 -7.71 5.19 -7.03
CA SER A 13 -6.84 4.21 -7.67
C SER A 13 -5.66 4.86 -8.40
N VAL A 14 -5.87 6.00 -9.05
CA VAL A 14 -4.81 6.78 -9.69
C VAL A 14 -3.86 7.38 -8.65
N LEU A 15 -4.37 7.90 -7.54
CA LEU A 15 -3.55 8.44 -6.44
C LEU A 15 -2.69 7.36 -5.79
N TRP A 16 -3.24 6.17 -5.53
CA TRP A 16 -2.49 5.06 -4.93
C TRP A 16 -1.57 4.36 -5.94
N GLY A 17 -2.00 4.18 -7.19
CA GLY A 17 -1.13 3.70 -8.26
C GLY A 17 0.02 4.68 -8.54
N GLY A 18 -0.28 5.98 -8.55
CA GLY A 18 0.70 7.06 -8.65
C GLY A 18 1.71 7.11 -7.49
N SER A 19 1.36 6.55 -6.33
CA SER A 19 2.30 6.42 -5.21
C SER A 19 3.55 5.62 -5.60
N PHE A 20 3.42 4.57 -6.43
CA PHE A 20 4.56 3.80 -6.93
C PHE A 20 5.40 4.60 -7.91
N LEU A 21 4.77 5.37 -8.80
CA LEU A 21 5.45 6.30 -9.70
C LEU A 21 6.28 7.32 -8.93
N PHE A 22 5.64 8.07 -8.01
CA PHE A 22 6.31 9.11 -7.24
C PHE A 22 7.41 8.54 -6.33
N ALA A 23 7.19 7.37 -5.73
CA ALA A 23 8.21 6.70 -4.95
C ALA A 23 9.42 6.35 -5.80
N LYS A 24 9.23 5.76 -7.00
CA LYS A 24 10.33 5.46 -7.95
C LYS A 24 11.11 6.71 -8.31
N MET A 25 10.42 7.81 -8.63
CA MET A 25 11.06 9.09 -8.94
C MET A 25 11.87 9.65 -7.75
N ALA A 26 11.37 9.51 -6.53
CA ALA A 26 12.03 10.02 -5.34
C ALA A 26 13.27 9.19 -4.96
N VAL A 27 13.16 7.85 -4.94
CA VAL A 27 14.25 6.97 -4.47
C VAL A 27 15.44 6.88 -5.42
N THR A 28 15.34 7.40 -6.64
CA THR A 28 16.47 7.56 -7.55
C THR A 28 17.46 8.64 -7.09
N HIS A 29 17.02 9.56 -6.23
CA HIS A 29 17.82 10.70 -5.79
C HIS A 29 17.93 10.84 -4.28
N VAL A 30 17.01 10.23 -3.53
CA VAL A 30 16.90 10.37 -2.07
C VAL A 30 16.86 8.98 -1.43
N PRO A 31 17.61 8.75 -0.33
CA PRO A 31 17.58 7.46 0.37
C PRO A 31 16.15 7.03 0.73
N PRO A 32 15.77 5.76 0.51
CA PRO A 32 14.39 5.27 0.70
C PRO A 32 13.77 5.63 2.05
N LEU A 33 14.50 5.44 3.15
CA LEU A 33 13.99 5.76 4.49
C LEU A 33 13.71 7.25 4.69
N VAL A 34 14.51 8.13 4.05
CA VAL A 34 14.27 9.58 4.09
C VAL A 34 12.99 9.94 3.34
N VAL A 35 12.77 9.32 2.17
CA VAL A 35 11.51 9.49 1.41
C VAL A 35 10.31 9.03 2.24
N VAL A 36 10.41 7.85 2.92
CA VAL A 36 9.34 7.36 3.82
C VAL A 36 9.07 8.37 4.93
N TRP A 37 10.11 8.80 5.63
CA TRP A 37 9.99 9.75 6.74
C TRP A 37 9.36 11.07 6.31
N ALA A 38 9.86 11.68 5.23
CA ALA A 38 9.32 12.93 4.70
C ALA A 38 7.84 12.78 4.29
N ARG A 39 7.49 11.66 3.62
CA ARG A 39 6.11 11.34 3.25
C ARG A 39 5.18 11.32 4.47
N VAL A 40 5.55 10.56 5.52
CA VAL A 40 4.68 10.40 6.70
C VAL A 40 4.64 11.67 7.54
N LEU A 41 5.75 12.41 7.66
CA LEU A 41 5.83 13.70 8.36
C LEU A 41 4.90 14.73 7.73
N ILE A 42 5.02 14.96 6.43
CA ILE A 42 4.21 15.96 5.71
C ILE A 42 2.73 15.55 5.73
N ALA A 43 2.42 14.27 5.48
CA ALA A 43 1.05 13.79 5.50
C ALA A 43 0.43 13.86 6.91
N ALA A 44 1.18 13.52 7.96
CA ALA A 44 0.74 13.66 9.35
C ALA A 44 0.41 15.12 9.69
N SER A 45 1.32 16.04 9.34
CA SER A 45 1.14 17.47 9.57
C SER A 45 -0.12 18.00 8.88
N LEU A 46 -0.34 17.63 7.62
CA LEU A 46 -1.53 18.00 6.85
C LEU A 46 -2.81 17.43 7.48
N LEU A 47 -2.84 16.13 7.80
CA LEU A 47 -4.02 15.53 8.40
C LEU A 47 -4.33 16.11 9.79
N LEU A 48 -3.30 16.36 10.62
CA LEU A 48 -3.47 17.02 11.90
C LEU A 48 -4.07 18.43 11.75
N ALA A 49 -3.60 19.22 10.78
CA ALA A 49 -4.15 20.53 10.47
C ALA A 49 -5.59 20.48 9.96
N LEU A 50 -5.98 19.40 9.29
CA LEU A 50 -7.34 19.21 8.75
C LEU A 50 -8.33 18.67 9.79
N LEU A 51 -7.90 18.03 10.89
CA LEU A 51 -8.81 17.44 11.88
C LEU A 51 -9.87 18.40 12.40
N PRO A 52 -9.57 19.70 12.75
CA PRO A 52 -10.57 20.63 13.21
C PRO A 52 -11.66 20.90 12.16
N ALA A 53 -11.29 20.99 10.88
CA ALA A 53 -12.24 21.20 9.78
C ALA A 53 -13.25 20.05 9.61
N PHE A 54 -12.87 18.83 10.05
CA PHE A 54 -13.75 17.66 10.08
C PHE A 54 -14.45 17.45 11.44
N GLY A 55 -14.27 18.36 12.41
CA GLY A 55 -14.81 18.23 13.75
C GLY A 55 -14.25 17.04 14.55
N VAL A 56 -13.08 16.53 14.16
CA VAL A 56 -12.48 15.34 14.77
C VAL A 56 -11.42 15.74 15.79
N LYS A 57 -11.49 15.15 16.99
CA LYS A 57 -10.49 15.32 18.04
C LYS A 57 -9.68 14.02 18.20
N LEU A 58 -8.38 14.17 18.42
CA LEU A 58 -7.53 13.02 18.76
C LEU A 58 -7.86 12.52 20.18
N PRO A 59 -8.04 11.21 20.35
CA PRO A 59 -8.19 10.62 21.68
C PRO A 59 -6.96 10.89 22.54
N ARG A 60 -7.17 11.10 23.84
CA ARG A 60 -6.10 11.33 24.81
C ARG A 60 -5.69 10.06 25.56
N ASP A 61 -6.36 8.94 25.34
CA ASP A 61 -6.10 7.69 26.02
C ASP A 61 -4.82 7.00 25.50
N GLY A 62 -3.98 6.52 26.42
CA GLY A 62 -2.71 5.87 26.08
C GLY A 62 -2.87 4.57 25.28
N ARG A 63 -4.02 3.89 25.41
CA ARG A 63 -4.33 2.69 24.62
C ARG A 63 -4.46 3.04 23.13
N PHE A 64 -5.13 4.16 22.81
CA PHE A 64 -5.22 4.64 21.44
C PHE A 64 -3.83 4.86 20.83
N TRP A 65 -2.95 5.59 21.54
CA TRP A 65 -1.61 5.92 21.05
C TRP A 65 -0.72 4.68 20.86
N ARG A 66 -0.78 3.73 21.79
CA ARG A 66 -0.10 2.44 21.63
C ARG A 66 -0.62 1.69 20.39
N ASP A 67 -1.93 1.61 20.23
CA ASP A 67 -2.55 0.85 19.14
C ASP A 67 -2.30 1.51 17.77
N VAL A 68 -2.33 2.85 17.66
CA VAL A 68 -1.95 3.54 16.41
C VAL A 68 -0.43 3.52 16.16
N ALA A 69 0.41 3.36 17.19
CA ALA A 69 1.84 3.13 17.00
C ALA A 69 2.09 1.77 16.33
N ILE A 70 1.47 0.69 16.83
CA ILE A 70 1.55 -0.64 16.22
C ILE A 70 1.00 -0.59 14.79
N MET A 71 -0.15 0.09 14.59
CA MET A 71 -0.72 0.28 13.27
C MET A 71 0.20 1.07 12.34
N GLY A 72 0.86 2.10 12.85
CA GLY A 72 1.86 2.89 12.12
C GLY A 72 3.04 2.05 11.64
N VAL A 73 3.53 1.15 12.49
CA VAL A 73 4.60 0.22 12.12
C VAL A 73 4.14 -0.75 11.02
N LEU A 74 3.00 -1.39 11.21
CA LEU A 74 2.49 -2.43 10.30
C LEU A 74 1.98 -1.87 8.96
N ASN A 75 1.42 -0.65 8.97
CA ASN A 75 0.75 -0.08 7.81
C ASN A 75 1.56 1.00 7.08
N ASN A 76 2.60 1.56 7.72
CA ASN A 76 3.41 2.63 7.12
C ASN A 76 4.91 2.31 7.18
N VAL A 77 5.49 2.13 8.38
CA VAL A 77 6.96 2.05 8.52
C VAL A 77 7.52 0.86 7.76
N ILE A 78 7.07 -0.36 8.09
CA ILE A 78 7.55 -1.59 7.44
C ILE A 78 7.22 -1.59 5.94
N PRO A 79 5.94 -1.45 5.52
CA PRO A 79 5.63 -1.60 4.11
C PRO A 79 6.24 -0.50 3.25
N PHE A 80 6.24 0.76 3.68
CA PHE A 80 6.84 1.82 2.86
C PHE A 80 8.36 1.67 2.76
N ALA A 81 9.05 1.27 3.85
CA ALA A 81 10.48 1.02 3.81
C ALA A 81 10.81 -0.10 2.82
N LEU A 82 10.09 -1.22 2.88
CA LEU A 82 10.30 -2.37 1.98
C LEU A 82 9.95 -2.06 0.53
N ILE A 83 8.83 -1.36 0.26
CA ILE A 83 8.44 -0.97 -1.09
C ILE A 83 9.44 0.02 -1.67
N PHE A 84 9.83 1.06 -0.94
CA PHE A 84 10.73 2.09 -1.47
C PHE A 84 12.15 1.57 -1.65
N TRP A 85 12.63 0.70 -0.73
CA TRP A 85 13.87 -0.01 -0.95
C TRP A 85 13.79 -0.94 -2.17
N GLY A 86 12.70 -1.68 -2.32
CA GLY A 86 12.47 -2.54 -3.49
C GLY A 86 12.47 -1.75 -4.79
N GLN A 87 11.86 -0.56 -4.79
CA GLN A 87 11.80 0.30 -5.98
C GLN A 87 13.13 0.95 -6.38
N VAL A 88 14.18 0.85 -5.56
CA VAL A 88 15.55 1.15 -6.03
C VAL A 88 15.94 0.17 -7.15
N HIS A 89 15.53 -1.09 -7.03
CA HIS A 89 15.96 -2.19 -7.91
C HIS A 89 14.95 -2.57 -8.99
N ILE A 90 13.64 -2.33 -8.75
CA ILE A 90 12.58 -2.69 -9.71
C ILE A 90 11.70 -1.48 -10.06
N GLY A 91 10.94 -1.60 -11.15
CA GLY A 91 10.06 -0.55 -11.65
C GLY A 91 8.79 -0.36 -10.81
N ALA A 92 8.14 0.78 -11.02
CA ALA A 92 6.90 1.16 -10.34
C ALA A 92 5.73 0.23 -10.69
N GLY A 93 5.63 -0.16 -11.97
CA GLY A 93 4.61 -1.09 -12.45
C GLY A 93 4.70 -2.44 -11.77
N LEU A 94 5.89 -3.08 -11.78
CA LEU A 94 6.11 -4.37 -11.13
C LEU A 94 5.86 -4.30 -9.61
N ALA A 95 6.30 -3.23 -8.96
CA ALA A 95 6.06 -3.01 -7.53
C ALA A 95 4.56 -2.92 -7.21
N SER A 96 3.78 -2.23 -8.03
CA SER A 96 2.33 -2.12 -7.85
C SER A 96 1.60 -3.45 -8.02
N ILE A 97 2.06 -4.29 -8.96
CA ILE A 97 1.50 -5.63 -9.19
C ILE A 97 1.77 -6.53 -7.97
N LEU A 98 3.02 -6.58 -7.50
CA LEU A 98 3.38 -7.39 -6.33
C LEU A 98 2.63 -6.94 -5.08
N ASN A 99 2.43 -5.63 -4.90
CA ASN A 99 1.65 -5.11 -3.78
C ASN A 99 0.15 -5.49 -3.87
N ALA A 100 -0.39 -5.79 -5.05
CA ALA A 100 -1.77 -6.28 -5.20
C ALA A 100 -2.01 -7.66 -4.55
N THR A 101 -0.97 -8.31 -4.05
CA THR A 101 -1.06 -9.57 -3.27
C THR A 101 -1.52 -9.36 -1.82
N VAL A 102 -1.65 -8.12 -1.33
CA VAL A 102 -2.13 -7.81 0.03
C VAL A 102 -3.39 -8.58 0.43
N PRO A 103 -4.44 -8.69 -0.40
CA PRO A 103 -5.63 -9.46 -0.03
C PRO A 103 -5.36 -10.95 0.15
N PHE A 104 -4.41 -11.54 -0.56
CA PHE A 104 -4.03 -12.95 -0.39
C PHE A 104 -3.46 -13.19 1.01
N PHE A 105 -2.50 -12.35 1.43
CA PHE A 105 -1.95 -12.40 2.79
C PHE A 105 -3.02 -12.09 3.83
N THR A 106 -3.91 -11.13 3.58
CA THR A 106 -5.00 -10.80 4.51
C THR A 106 -5.92 -12.00 4.74
N VAL A 107 -6.34 -12.68 3.67
CA VAL A 107 -7.22 -13.85 3.76
C VAL A 107 -6.53 -15.03 4.46
N LEU A 108 -5.27 -15.27 4.16
CA LEU A 108 -4.47 -16.32 4.81
C LEU A 108 -4.30 -16.04 6.31
N LEU A 109 -3.90 -14.82 6.66
CA LEU A 109 -3.74 -14.41 8.06
C LEU A 109 -5.07 -14.40 8.82
N ALA A 110 -6.17 -14.00 8.18
CA ALA A 110 -7.49 -14.07 8.77
C ALA A 110 -7.85 -15.51 9.15
N HIS A 111 -7.61 -16.47 8.25
CA HIS A 111 -7.83 -17.88 8.52
C HIS A 111 -6.98 -18.43 9.68
N LEU A 112 -5.70 -18.02 9.75
CA LEU A 112 -4.74 -18.54 10.74
C LEU A 112 -4.91 -17.87 12.12
N LEU A 113 -5.28 -16.58 12.16
CA LEU A 113 -5.24 -15.77 13.38
C LEU A 113 -6.61 -15.39 13.93
N THR A 114 -7.69 -15.63 13.16
CA THR A 114 -9.05 -15.30 13.61
C THR A 114 -9.96 -16.53 13.54
N GLY A 115 -10.86 -16.67 14.52
CA GLY A 115 -11.79 -17.81 14.57
C GLY A 115 -13.02 -17.65 13.66
N ASP A 116 -13.27 -16.44 13.17
CA ASP A 116 -14.48 -16.03 12.45
C ASP A 116 -14.35 -16.10 10.92
N GLU A 117 -13.11 -16.16 10.39
CA GLU A 117 -12.88 -16.22 8.94
C GLU A 117 -12.14 -17.50 8.51
N ARG A 118 -12.88 -18.45 7.98
CA ARG A 118 -12.31 -19.67 7.40
C ARG A 118 -12.12 -19.54 5.88
N LEU A 119 -11.12 -20.26 5.35
CA LEU A 119 -10.91 -20.39 3.92
C LEU A 119 -12.08 -21.19 3.31
N SER A 120 -12.84 -20.55 2.43
CA SER A 120 -13.78 -21.27 1.56
C SER A 120 -13.06 -21.81 0.34
N GLY A 121 -13.68 -22.76 -0.38
CA GLY A 121 -13.11 -23.33 -1.61
C GLY A 121 -12.73 -22.25 -2.64
N GLY A 122 -13.56 -21.22 -2.83
CA GLY A 122 -13.27 -20.09 -3.71
C GLY A 122 -12.06 -19.26 -3.27
N LYS A 123 -11.93 -19.01 -1.96
CA LYS A 123 -10.75 -18.32 -1.40
C LYS A 123 -9.47 -19.15 -1.59
N LEU A 124 -9.54 -20.47 -1.43
CA LEU A 124 -8.40 -21.35 -1.62
C LEU A 124 -7.95 -21.39 -3.09
N VAL A 125 -8.89 -21.53 -4.03
CA VAL A 125 -8.61 -21.46 -5.47
C VAL A 125 -8.00 -20.09 -5.83
N GLY A 126 -8.58 -19.00 -5.36
CA GLY A 126 -8.07 -17.67 -5.61
C GLY A 126 -6.65 -17.47 -5.06
N LEU A 127 -6.36 -17.99 -3.88
CA LEU A 127 -5.02 -17.96 -3.27
C LEU A 127 -4.02 -18.77 -4.13
N ALA A 128 -4.38 -19.97 -4.56
CA ALA A 128 -3.53 -20.81 -5.41
C ALA A 128 -3.21 -20.14 -6.75
N ILE A 129 -4.22 -19.55 -7.42
CA ILE A 129 -4.03 -18.79 -8.68
C ILE A 129 -3.12 -17.58 -8.44
N GLY A 130 -3.32 -16.84 -7.35
CA GLY A 130 -2.51 -15.68 -7.02
C GLY A 130 -1.04 -16.04 -6.75
N ILE A 131 -0.79 -17.10 -5.99
CA ILE A 131 0.58 -17.62 -5.73
C ILE A 131 1.23 -18.06 -7.04
N ALA A 132 0.53 -18.81 -7.89
CA ALA A 132 1.04 -19.22 -9.20
C ALA A 132 1.40 -18.00 -10.07
N GLY A 133 0.57 -16.95 -10.04
CA GLY A 133 0.84 -15.68 -10.73
C GLY A 133 2.11 -14.99 -10.24
N VAL A 134 2.30 -14.92 -8.92
CA VAL A 134 3.54 -14.36 -8.31
C VAL A 134 4.75 -15.19 -8.69
N THR A 135 4.65 -16.52 -8.60
CA THR A 135 5.76 -17.43 -8.96
C THR A 135 6.15 -17.29 -10.44
N ALA A 136 5.17 -17.23 -11.34
CA ALA A 136 5.41 -17.00 -12.76
C ALA A 136 6.08 -15.64 -13.02
N MET A 137 5.71 -14.61 -12.27
CA MET A 137 6.26 -13.26 -12.39
C MET A 137 7.72 -13.18 -11.93
N ILE A 138 8.06 -13.81 -10.80
CA ILE A 138 9.42 -13.88 -10.28
C ILE A 138 10.31 -14.66 -11.27
N GLY A 139 9.76 -15.75 -11.85
CA GLY A 139 10.42 -16.54 -12.88
C GLY A 139 11.57 -17.40 -12.35
N PRO A 140 12.32 -18.06 -13.27
CA PRO A 140 13.44 -18.94 -12.92
C PRO A 140 14.65 -18.16 -12.35
N ASP A 141 14.73 -16.86 -12.55
CA ASP A 141 15.82 -16.02 -12.07
C ASP A 141 16.04 -16.15 -10.55
N ALA A 142 14.97 -16.48 -9.80
CA ALA A 142 15.05 -16.75 -8.37
C ALA A 142 15.85 -18.03 -8.03
N LEU A 143 16.00 -18.95 -8.97
CA LEU A 143 16.76 -20.20 -8.81
C LEU A 143 18.25 -20.02 -9.14
N GLU A 144 18.57 -19.01 -9.96
CA GLU A 144 19.95 -18.69 -10.34
C GLU A 144 20.69 -17.86 -9.28
N GLY A 145 19.98 -17.39 -8.25
CA GLY A 145 20.51 -16.64 -7.13
C GLY A 145 19.61 -15.47 -6.72
N LEU A 146 19.77 -15.04 -5.47
CA LEU A 146 19.03 -13.89 -4.94
C LEU A 146 19.71 -12.58 -5.38
N GLY A 147 19.60 -12.24 -6.65
CA GLY A 147 20.01 -10.92 -7.15
C GLY A 147 19.16 -9.77 -6.57
N GLY A 148 19.64 -8.53 -6.73
CA GLY A 148 18.95 -7.35 -6.17
C GLY A 148 17.49 -7.23 -6.59
N ALA A 149 17.14 -7.56 -7.84
CA ALA A 149 15.77 -7.54 -8.33
C ALA A 149 14.88 -8.59 -7.65
N THR A 150 15.39 -9.81 -7.45
CA THR A 150 14.65 -10.88 -6.77
C THR A 150 14.40 -10.54 -5.30
N LEU A 151 15.42 -10.05 -4.58
CA LEU A 151 15.27 -9.58 -3.20
C LEU A 151 14.28 -8.43 -3.09
N ALA A 152 14.27 -7.52 -4.06
CA ALA A 152 13.31 -6.41 -4.12
C ALA A 152 11.86 -6.91 -4.27
N GLN A 153 11.64 -7.94 -5.09
CA GLN A 153 10.31 -8.55 -5.23
C GLN A 153 9.87 -9.19 -3.91
N PHE A 154 10.72 -9.93 -3.23
CA PHE A 154 10.42 -10.48 -1.89
C PHE A 154 10.19 -9.40 -0.84
N ALA A 155 10.93 -8.28 -0.88
CA ALA A 155 10.69 -7.14 0.01
C ALA A 155 9.26 -6.58 -0.17
N ILE A 156 8.79 -6.43 -1.41
CA ILE A 156 7.41 -5.96 -1.65
C ILE A 156 6.36 -6.99 -1.23
N LEU A 157 6.63 -8.27 -1.40
CA LEU A 157 5.75 -9.32 -0.83
C LEU A 157 5.74 -9.27 0.70
N GLY A 158 6.88 -8.99 1.34
CA GLY A 158 6.99 -8.72 2.78
C GLY A 158 6.18 -7.48 3.20
N ALA A 159 6.18 -6.43 2.40
CA ALA A 159 5.30 -5.27 2.61
C ALA A 159 3.82 -5.65 2.52
N ALA A 160 3.44 -6.46 1.53
CA ALA A 160 2.07 -6.95 1.38
C ALA A 160 1.64 -7.83 2.57
N LEU A 161 2.53 -8.66 3.09
CA LEU A 161 2.31 -9.43 4.32
C LEU A 161 2.10 -8.49 5.53
N SER A 162 2.92 -7.45 5.68
CA SER A 162 2.76 -6.45 6.74
C SER A 162 1.40 -5.75 6.67
N TYR A 163 0.95 -5.36 5.48
CA TYR A 163 -0.41 -4.85 5.27
C TYR A 163 -1.49 -5.87 5.65
N GLY A 164 -1.27 -7.16 5.38
CA GLY A 164 -2.15 -8.24 5.83
C GLY A 164 -2.32 -8.24 7.35
N PHE A 165 -1.23 -8.15 8.11
CA PHE A 165 -1.26 -8.00 9.57
C PHE A 165 -1.95 -6.70 10.00
N ALA A 166 -1.67 -5.58 9.32
CA ALA A 166 -2.33 -4.30 9.59
C ALA A 166 -3.85 -4.40 9.42
N ASN A 167 -4.33 -5.09 8.38
CA ASN A 167 -5.76 -5.30 8.13
C ASN A 167 -6.43 -6.10 9.25
N ILE A 168 -5.79 -7.15 9.75
CA ILE A 168 -6.30 -7.94 10.89
C ILE A 168 -6.29 -7.10 12.17
N PHE A 169 -5.16 -6.45 12.46
CA PHE A 169 -5.02 -5.60 13.63
C PHE A 169 -5.99 -4.43 13.60
N GLY A 170 -6.27 -3.88 12.43
CA GLY A 170 -7.17 -2.75 12.19
C GLY A 170 -8.62 -2.99 12.61
N ARG A 171 -9.06 -4.25 12.70
CA ARG A 171 -10.44 -4.61 13.12
C ARG A 171 -10.82 -4.06 14.50
N ARG A 172 -9.86 -3.82 15.37
CA ARG A 172 -10.07 -3.26 16.73
C ARG A 172 -10.51 -1.80 16.73
N PHE A 173 -10.35 -1.10 15.61
CA PHE A 173 -10.64 0.33 15.52
C PHE A 173 -12.05 0.67 14.99
N LYS A 174 -12.94 -0.32 14.84
CA LYS A 174 -14.29 -0.14 14.23
C LYS A 174 -15.10 1.03 14.82
N ALA A 175 -14.91 1.33 16.11
CA ALA A 175 -15.63 2.41 16.80
C ALA A 175 -14.89 3.75 16.84
N ARG A 176 -13.70 3.85 16.23
CA ARG A 176 -12.87 5.07 16.27
C ARG A 176 -13.03 5.89 14.99
N PRO A 177 -12.98 7.23 15.06
CA PRO A 177 -13.04 8.09 13.87
C PRO A 177 -11.87 7.77 12.92
N PRO A 178 -12.14 7.42 11.65
CA PRO A 178 -11.09 7.01 10.72
C PRO A 178 -10.02 8.07 10.47
N MET A 179 -10.39 9.36 10.44
CA MET A 179 -9.44 10.45 10.29
C MET A 179 -8.49 10.57 11.49
N ALA A 180 -8.97 10.31 12.73
CA ALA A 180 -8.10 10.27 13.91
C ALA A 180 -7.10 9.10 13.83
N LEU A 181 -7.54 7.95 13.30
CA LEU A 181 -6.66 6.80 13.08
C LEU A 181 -5.56 7.11 12.07
N ALA A 182 -5.92 7.71 10.92
CA ALA A 182 -4.94 8.08 9.90
C ALA A 182 -3.93 9.10 10.42
N ALA A 183 -4.40 10.18 11.06
CA ALA A 183 -3.52 11.18 11.65
C ALA A 183 -2.63 10.57 12.76
N GLY A 184 -3.21 9.76 13.64
CA GLY A 184 -2.50 9.10 14.73
C GLY A 184 -1.41 8.13 14.23
N GLN A 185 -1.73 7.23 13.30
CA GLN A 185 -0.74 6.27 12.80
C GLN A 185 0.39 6.93 12.02
N LEU A 186 0.11 7.99 11.23
CA LEU A 186 1.16 8.73 10.51
C LEU A 186 2.04 9.53 11.48
N SER A 187 1.46 10.14 12.53
CA SER A 187 2.21 10.83 13.58
C SER A 187 3.14 9.87 14.32
N MET A 188 2.64 8.70 14.70
CA MET A 188 3.48 7.68 15.36
C MET A 188 4.54 7.11 14.43
N SER A 189 4.25 6.92 13.15
CA SER A 189 5.25 6.54 12.14
C SER A 189 6.35 7.58 12.02
N THR A 190 6.00 8.86 12.03
CA THR A 190 6.98 9.97 12.04
C THR A 190 7.86 9.92 13.28
N LEU A 191 7.25 9.79 14.46
CA LEU A 191 7.98 9.71 15.74
C LEU A 191 8.93 8.52 15.80
N ILE A 192 8.53 7.36 15.27
CA ILE A 192 9.34 6.14 15.23
C ILE A 192 10.49 6.29 14.22
N LEU A 193 10.24 6.87 13.05
CA LEU A 193 11.26 7.02 12.02
C LEU A 193 12.26 8.13 12.31
N THR A 194 11.87 9.19 13.03
CA THR A 194 12.76 10.31 13.32
C THR A 194 14.08 9.88 13.99
N PRO A 195 14.09 9.12 15.10
CA PRO A 195 15.35 8.66 15.69
C PRO A 195 16.13 7.72 14.76
N VAL A 196 15.45 6.91 13.95
CA VAL A 196 16.10 6.02 12.96
C VAL A 196 16.83 6.88 11.92
N ILE A 197 16.20 7.91 11.38
CA ILE A 197 16.83 8.84 10.41
C ILE A 197 18.00 9.56 11.03
N LEU A 198 17.83 10.10 12.24
CA LEU A 198 18.91 10.79 12.94
C LEU A 198 20.12 9.87 13.20
N ALA A 199 19.89 8.62 13.54
CA ALA A 199 20.95 7.65 13.82
C ALA A 199 21.64 7.13 12.55
N THR A 200 20.89 6.93 11.45
CA THR A 200 21.38 6.21 10.26
C THR A 200 21.76 7.12 9.09
N GLN A 201 21.14 8.30 8.95
CA GLN A 201 21.33 9.17 7.80
C GLN A 201 22.17 10.42 8.13
N VAL A 202 22.05 10.96 9.33
CA VAL A 202 22.78 12.17 9.74
C VAL A 202 24.29 11.92 9.89
N PRO A 203 24.75 10.84 10.57
CA PRO A 203 26.19 10.56 10.73
C PRO A 203 26.94 10.32 9.43
N TRP A 204 26.24 9.88 8.37
CA TRP A 204 26.81 9.54 7.07
C TRP A 204 26.83 10.72 6.08
N GLY A 205 26.73 11.95 6.57
CA GLY A 205 26.90 13.15 5.75
C GLY A 205 25.66 13.59 4.99
N PHE A 206 24.47 13.08 5.35
CA PHE A 206 23.21 13.57 4.75
C PHE A 206 23.02 15.09 4.94
N LEU A 207 23.47 15.66 6.07
CA LEU A 207 23.51 17.12 6.30
C LEU A 207 24.67 17.81 5.59
N GLY A 208 25.76 17.09 5.30
CA GLY A 208 26.92 17.63 4.57
C GLY A 208 26.80 17.50 3.05
N ALA A 209 26.01 16.55 2.57
CA ALA A 209 25.64 16.40 1.17
C ALA A 209 24.28 17.05 0.84
N LEU A 210 23.97 18.20 1.46
CA LEU A 210 22.84 19.07 1.13
C LEU A 210 23.04 19.80 -0.24
N ALA A 211 23.48 19.06 -1.27
CA ALA A 211 23.00 19.34 -2.59
C ALA A 211 21.48 19.10 -2.53
N MET A 212 20.68 20.16 -2.58
CA MET A 212 19.22 20.05 -2.62
C MET A 212 18.85 18.97 -3.63
N PRO A 213 18.02 17.97 -3.26
CA PRO A 213 17.64 16.94 -4.22
C PRO A 213 16.99 17.65 -5.42
N PRO A 214 17.11 17.09 -6.62
CA PRO A 214 16.50 17.68 -7.82
C PRO A 214 15.03 18.04 -7.55
N MET A 215 14.55 19.16 -8.11
CA MET A 215 13.16 19.61 -7.92
C MET A 215 12.14 18.50 -8.25
N GLN A 216 12.49 17.62 -9.18
CA GLN A 216 11.70 16.43 -9.51
C GLN A 216 11.51 15.48 -8.31
N ALA A 217 12.56 15.22 -7.54
CA ALA A 217 12.48 14.37 -6.35
C ALA A 217 11.69 15.05 -5.23
N VAL A 218 11.89 16.36 -5.03
CA VAL A 218 11.10 17.15 -4.07
C VAL A 218 9.62 17.13 -4.45
N GLY A 219 9.30 17.38 -5.71
CA GLY A 219 7.94 17.32 -6.23
C GLY A 219 7.31 15.93 -6.07
N ALA A 220 8.07 14.87 -6.30
CA ALA A 220 7.62 13.50 -6.10
C ALA A 220 7.31 13.20 -4.61
N ILE A 221 8.16 13.64 -3.67
CA ILE A 221 7.92 13.49 -2.23
C ILE A 221 6.68 14.26 -1.80
N LEU A 222 6.49 15.49 -2.28
CA LEU A 222 5.29 16.27 -2.01
C LEU A 222 4.04 15.60 -2.58
N ALA A 223 4.09 15.10 -3.81
CA ALA A 223 2.99 14.35 -4.42
C ALA A 223 2.64 13.07 -3.64
N LEU A 224 3.65 12.32 -3.17
CA LEU A 224 3.46 11.18 -2.27
C LEU A 224 2.72 11.57 -0.99
N ALA A 225 3.15 12.64 -0.33
CA ALA A 225 2.59 13.05 0.96
C ALA A 225 1.20 13.67 0.81
N VAL A 226 1.03 14.59 -0.14
CA VAL A 226 -0.21 15.35 -0.32
C VAL A 226 -1.26 14.53 -1.06
N LEU A 227 -0.92 14.04 -2.25
CA LEU A 227 -1.88 13.37 -3.14
C LEU A 227 -2.10 11.92 -2.74
N SER A 228 -1.02 11.13 -2.68
CA SER A 228 -1.13 9.68 -2.47
C SER A 228 -1.29 9.28 -1.00
N THR A 229 -1.22 10.23 -0.06
CA THR A 229 -1.42 9.95 1.37
C THR A 229 -2.54 10.82 1.94
N ALA A 230 -2.35 12.11 2.16
CA ALA A 230 -3.33 12.93 2.85
C ALA A 230 -4.68 13.00 2.09
N LEU A 231 -4.67 13.40 0.82
CA LEU A 231 -5.88 13.48 0.00
C LEU A 231 -6.49 12.10 -0.24
N ALA A 232 -5.67 11.10 -0.50
CA ALA A 232 -6.12 9.73 -0.70
C ALA A 232 -6.87 9.19 0.53
N TYR A 233 -6.41 9.45 1.76
CA TYR A 233 -7.13 9.08 2.97
C TYR A 233 -8.48 9.80 3.10
N VAL A 234 -8.55 11.09 2.77
CA VAL A 234 -9.83 11.84 2.78
C VAL A 234 -10.83 11.20 1.82
N ILE A 235 -10.39 10.90 0.59
CA ILE A 235 -11.24 10.24 -0.42
C ILE A 235 -11.63 8.83 0.04
N PHE A 236 -10.67 8.04 0.53
CA PHE A 236 -10.90 6.69 1.04
C PHE A 236 -11.99 6.67 2.11
N PHE A 237 -11.90 7.52 3.12
CA PHE A 237 -12.89 7.55 4.20
C PHE A 237 -14.25 8.07 3.73
N ARG A 238 -14.28 8.97 2.75
CA ARG A 238 -15.54 9.41 2.13
C ARG A 238 -16.25 8.25 1.41
N ILE A 239 -15.50 7.45 0.64
CA ILE A 239 -16.05 6.27 -0.04
C ILE A 239 -16.47 5.23 1.00
N LEU A 240 -15.62 4.95 1.99
CA LEU A 240 -15.90 3.98 3.04
C LEU A 240 -17.21 4.29 3.78
N GLY A 241 -17.42 5.58 4.12
CA GLY A 241 -18.63 6.03 4.82
C GLY A 241 -19.90 5.96 3.96
N LYS A 242 -19.81 6.17 2.64
CA LYS A 242 -20.98 6.19 1.75
C LYS A 242 -21.25 4.87 1.06
N ALA A 243 -20.21 4.21 0.57
CA ALA A 243 -20.32 3.02 -0.26
C ALA A 243 -19.97 1.71 0.49
N GLY A 244 -19.39 1.82 1.68
CA GLY A 244 -19.01 0.68 2.53
C GLY A 244 -17.72 -0.03 2.13
N ALA A 245 -17.26 -0.90 3.03
CA ALA A 245 -15.97 -1.59 2.91
C ALA A 245 -15.88 -2.49 1.66
N THR A 246 -16.96 -3.16 1.32
CA THR A 246 -17.00 -4.07 0.16
C THR A 246 -16.76 -3.36 -1.17
N ASN A 247 -17.30 -2.15 -1.31
CA ASN A 247 -17.16 -1.40 -2.55
C ASN A 247 -15.79 -0.72 -2.65
N ILE A 248 -15.26 -0.19 -1.54
CA ILE A 248 -13.94 0.42 -1.56
C ILE A 248 -12.82 -0.62 -1.83
N ALA A 249 -13.04 -1.89 -1.48
CA ALA A 249 -12.12 -2.97 -1.79
C ALA A 249 -11.86 -3.14 -3.31
N LEU A 250 -12.77 -2.65 -4.17
CA LEU A 250 -12.54 -2.64 -5.64
C LEU A 250 -11.30 -1.83 -6.04
N VAL A 251 -10.86 -0.90 -5.22
CA VAL A 251 -9.64 -0.13 -5.49
C VAL A 251 -8.41 -1.03 -5.63
N THR A 252 -8.38 -2.17 -4.93
CA THR A 252 -7.25 -3.12 -5.00
C THR A 252 -7.04 -3.73 -6.37
N PHE A 253 -8.10 -3.82 -7.20
CA PHE A 253 -8.01 -4.25 -8.60
C PHE A 253 -7.52 -3.13 -9.52
N LEU A 254 -7.83 -1.88 -9.19
CA LEU A 254 -7.55 -0.73 -10.05
C LEU A 254 -6.16 -0.15 -9.81
N VAL A 255 -5.63 -0.24 -8.58
CA VAL A 255 -4.30 0.29 -8.20
C VAL A 255 -3.17 -0.31 -9.05
N PRO A 256 -3.05 -1.65 -9.24
CA PRO A 256 -1.98 -2.18 -10.07
C PRO A 256 -2.12 -1.76 -11.54
N ALA A 257 -3.34 -1.68 -12.07
CA ALA A 257 -3.56 -1.17 -13.43
C ALA A 257 -3.11 0.28 -13.57
N SER A 258 -3.46 1.15 -12.62
CA SER A 258 -3.01 2.55 -12.60
C SER A 258 -1.50 2.67 -12.43
N GLY A 259 -0.89 1.85 -11.55
CA GLY A 259 0.56 1.86 -11.33
C GLY A 259 1.35 1.44 -12.57
N VAL A 260 0.90 0.38 -13.24
CA VAL A 260 1.48 -0.09 -14.51
C VAL A 260 1.34 0.98 -15.60
N LEU A 261 0.16 1.54 -15.76
CA LEU A 261 -0.10 2.55 -16.79
C LEU A 261 0.77 3.79 -16.56
N LEU A 262 0.84 4.29 -15.33
CA LEU A 262 1.65 5.46 -14.98
C LEU A 262 3.15 5.18 -15.11
N GLY A 263 3.62 3.99 -14.71
CA GLY A 263 5.01 3.57 -14.93
C GLY A 263 5.38 3.52 -16.42
N ALA A 264 4.49 2.98 -17.26
CA ALA A 264 4.70 2.93 -18.70
C ALA A 264 4.68 4.33 -19.35
N LEU A 265 3.69 5.17 -19.01
CA LEU A 265 3.50 6.47 -19.66
C LEU A 265 4.52 7.52 -19.23
N VAL A 266 4.92 7.52 -17.95
CA VAL A 266 5.77 8.59 -17.38
C VAL A 266 7.23 8.17 -17.29
N LEU A 267 7.51 6.91 -16.93
CA LEU A 267 8.87 6.39 -16.77
C LEU A 267 9.36 5.56 -17.97
N GLY A 268 8.49 5.32 -18.96
CA GLY A 268 8.81 4.47 -20.11
C GLY A 268 9.03 3.00 -19.74
N GLU A 269 8.50 2.55 -18.59
CA GLU A 269 8.64 1.17 -18.13
C GLU A 269 7.96 0.20 -19.10
N ARG A 270 8.63 -0.89 -19.43
CA ARG A 270 8.06 -1.98 -20.23
C ARG A 270 7.99 -3.23 -19.37
N LEU A 271 6.79 -3.74 -19.21
CA LEU A 271 6.59 -5.01 -18.52
C LEU A 271 6.88 -6.17 -19.46
N GLU A 272 7.55 -7.19 -18.95
CA GLU A 272 7.75 -8.45 -19.64
C GLU A 272 6.42 -9.23 -19.72
N ALA A 273 6.31 -10.11 -20.73
CA ALA A 273 5.11 -10.94 -20.92
C ALA A 273 4.77 -11.76 -19.65
N ARG A 274 5.80 -12.29 -18.95
CA ARG A 274 5.61 -13.03 -17.67
C ARG A 274 4.99 -12.15 -16.57
N GLN A 275 5.32 -10.85 -16.53
CA GLN A 275 4.78 -9.92 -15.54
C GLN A 275 3.31 -9.58 -15.85
N LEU A 276 2.95 -9.47 -17.12
CA LEU A 276 1.56 -9.30 -17.55
C LEU A 276 0.71 -10.54 -17.28
N LEU A 277 1.25 -11.74 -17.52
CA LEU A 277 0.58 -12.99 -17.17
C LEU A 277 0.40 -13.14 -15.67
N GLY A 278 1.42 -12.78 -14.89
CA GLY A 278 1.35 -12.75 -13.42
C GLY A 278 0.29 -11.77 -12.93
N LEU A 279 0.21 -10.56 -13.50
CA LEU A 279 -0.84 -9.58 -13.20
C LEU A 279 -2.24 -10.17 -13.49
N ALA A 280 -2.43 -10.77 -14.65
CA ALA A 280 -3.71 -11.38 -15.00
C ALA A 280 -4.10 -12.50 -14.00
N ALA A 281 -3.15 -13.36 -13.63
CA ALA A 281 -3.38 -14.41 -12.64
C ALA A 281 -3.71 -13.82 -11.25
N ILE A 282 -3.00 -12.78 -10.79
CA ILE A 282 -3.30 -12.09 -9.52
C ILE A 282 -4.72 -11.51 -9.55
N LEU A 283 -5.11 -10.82 -10.62
CA LEU A 283 -6.45 -10.26 -10.76
C LEU A 283 -7.54 -11.35 -10.79
N CYS A 284 -7.31 -12.47 -11.47
CA CYS A 284 -8.19 -13.63 -11.44
C CYS A 284 -8.31 -14.24 -10.04
N GLY A 285 -7.19 -14.39 -9.34
CA GLY A 285 -7.14 -14.86 -7.95
C GLY A 285 -7.92 -13.94 -6.99
N LEU A 286 -7.76 -12.62 -7.13
CA LEU A 286 -8.52 -11.63 -6.37
C LEU A 286 -10.02 -11.71 -6.67
N ALA A 287 -10.40 -11.86 -7.94
CA ALA A 287 -11.81 -12.03 -8.34
C ALA A 287 -12.43 -13.30 -7.75
N ALA A 288 -11.68 -14.40 -7.68
CA ALA A 288 -12.11 -15.64 -7.03
C ALA A 288 -12.29 -15.47 -5.51
N ILE A 289 -11.38 -14.75 -4.84
CA ILE A 289 -11.48 -14.42 -3.40
C ILE A 289 -12.69 -13.53 -3.12
N ASP A 290 -12.92 -12.50 -3.94
CA ASP A 290 -14.06 -11.59 -3.80
C ASP A 290 -15.40 -12.32 -3.98
N GLY A 291 -15.45 -13.33 -4.84
CA GLY A 291 -16.58 -14.25 -5.05
C GLY A 291 -17.83 -13.62 -5.70
N ARG A 292 -17.89 -12.29 -5.90
CA ARG A 292 -19.04 -11.61 -6.52
C ARG A 292 -19.27 -12.06 -7.96
N LEU A 293 -18.17 -12.21 -8.71
CA LEU A 293 -18.23 -12.67 -10.11
C LEU A 293 -18.69 -14.12 -10.17
N LEU A 294 -18.14 -15.00 -9.33
CA LEU A 294 -18.52 -16.42 -9.28
C LEU A 294 -20.00 -16.61 -8.91
N ARG A 295 -20.52 -15.79 -7.99
CA ARG A 295 -21.96 -15.79 -7.64
C ARG A 295 -22.84 -15.34 -8.81
N ARG A 296 -22.43 -14.31 -9.55
CA ARG A 296 -23.17 -13.85 -10.74
C ARG A 296 -23.19 -14.90 -11.86
N LEU A 297 -22.14 -15.71 -11.97
CA LEU A 297 -22.03 -16.80 -12.94
C LEU A 297 -22.69 -18.10 -12.45
N GLY A 298 -23.32 -18.11 -11.27
CA GLY A 298 -23.98 -19.32 -10.72
C GLY A 298 -23.02 -20.41 -10.27
N LEU A 299 -21.71 -20.14 -10.19
CA LEU A 299 -20.68 -21.12 -9.88
C LEU A 299 -20.48 -21.36 -8.37
N THR A 300 -21.12 -20.57 -7.50
CA THR A 300 -21.09 -20.73 -6.05
C THR A 300 -22.48 -20.52 -5.46
N ARG A 301 -22.89 -21.38 -4.51
CA ARG A 301 -24.13 -21.19 -3.74
C ARG A 301 -23.97 -20.03 -2.75
N PRO A 302 -25.03 -19.26 -2.46
CA PRO A 302 -25.00 -18.30 -1.34
C PRO A 302 -24.70 -19.07 -0.05
N ALA A 303 -23.75 -18.51 0.75
CA ALA A 303 -23.44 -19.00 2.09
C ALA A 303 -24.53 -18.58 3.07
#